data_f4d27d42890b05fc55909a1ec415a66a
#
_entry.id   f4d27d42890b05fc55909a1ec415a66a
#
_cell.length_a   1.000
_cell.length_b   1.000
_cell.length_c   1.000
_cell.angle_alpha   90.00
_cell.angle_beta   90.00
_cell.angle_gamma   90.00
#
_symmetry.space_group_name_H-M   'P 1'
#
loop_
_entity.id
_entity.type
_entity.pdbx_description
1 polymer ?
#
loop_
_entity_poly.entity_id
_entity_poly.type
_entity_poly.pdbx_seq_one_letter_code
_entity_poly.pdbx_strand_id
1 'polypeptide(L)'
;MVAWMKWIAALLAALFATAAAAQPAQSQLTVQPATVPAGPWDPVGPYITAGQDEPGYRSWYLATPWRAAQVKAFNDYLQGAQVTGIVPTWQLLRTATAWKDCGGQPFEVPPSDEWPHMVQTLRYIRDYVIPSVGPVEPVSVYRNPSLNVCAGGAPESAHMLYSAVDLVPLKPIDRITLMRSLCTVHTQHGALYSAGLGFYAYLRFHIDSTKYRRWNMDPAVAAECPPIVHPEDVASIGQPLPPQAPAPAQPSSGPVTTVATPVPQQPTTSPPKP
;
A
#
# COMPACT_ATOMS: atom_id res chain seq x y z
N MET A 1 -27.38 -17.13 -79.65
CA MET A 1 -27.40 -17.86 -78.37
C MET A 1 -26.08 -17.78 -77.65
N VAL A 2 -25.34 -16.68 -77.65
CA VAL A 2 -24.03 -16.57 -77.07
C VAL A 2 -23.89 -15.34 -76.06
N ALA A 3 -24.92 -14.50 -76.05
CA ALA A 3 -24.84 -13.26 -75.22
C ALA A 3 -25.41 -13.39 -73.79
N TRP A 4 -26.10 -14.47 -73.46
CA TRP A 4 -26.72 -14.65 -72.12
C TRP A 4 -25.84 -15.40 -71.09
N MET A 5 -24.83 -16.10 -71.54
CA MET A 5 -23.94 -16.85 -70.65
C MET A 5 -22.85 -16.00 -69.96
N LYS A 6 -22.63 -14.75 -70.42
CA LYS A 6 -21.61 -13.87 -69.83
C LYS A 6 -22.05 -13.09 -68.55
N TRP A 7 -23.39 -12.99 -68.36
CA TRP A 7 -23.94 -12.24 -67.24
C TRP A 7 -24.14 -13.08 -65.92
N ILE A 8 -24.23 -14.41 -66.09
CA ILE A 8 -24.41 -15.28 -64.92
C ILE A 8 -23.08 -15.53 -64.17
N ALA A 9 -21.95 -15.44 -64.90
CA ALA A 9 -20.62 -15.58 -64.23
C ALA A 9 -20.20 -14.36 -63.45
N ALA A 10 -20.75 -13.17 -63.71
CA ALA A 10 -20.42 -11.93 -62.95
C ALA A 10 -21.21 -11.75 -61.64
N LEU A 11 -22.34 -12.45 -61.48
CA LEU A 11 -23.18 -12.36 -60.27
C LEU A 11 -22.81 -13.33 -59.16
N LEU A 12 -22.01 -14.36 -59.47
CA LEU A 12 -21.53 -15.32 -58.45
C LEU A 12 -20.18 -14.96 -57.81
N ALA A 13 -19.46 -13.96 -58.35
CA ALA A 13 -18.18 -13.49 -57.76
C ALA A 13 -18.34 -12.41 -56.70
N ALA A 14 -19.55 -11.88 -56.45
CA ALA A 14 -19.80 -10.79 -55.51
C ALA A 14 -20.28 -11.24 -54.12
N LEU A 15 -20.36 -12.55 -53.83
CA LEU A 15 -20.91 -13.08 -52.58
C LEU A 15 -19.85 -13.68 -51.61
N PHE A 16 -18.57 -13.57 -51.94
CA PHE A 16 -17.48 -13.88 -50.97
C PHE A 16 -16.79 -12.62 -50.48
N ALA A 17 -17.58 -11.64 -50.03
CA ALA A 17 -17.04 -10.62 -49.15
C ALA A 17 -16.86 -11.28 -47.76
N THR A 18 -15.67 -11.81 -47.54
CA THR A 18 -15.23 -12.28 -46.23
C THR A 18 -15.39 -11.14 -45.24
N ALA A 19 -16.31 -11.31 -44.30
CA ALA A 19 -16.34 -10.47 -43.09
C ALA A 19 -15.00 -10.65 -42.39
N ALA A 20 -14.09 -9.69 -42.54
CA ALA A 20 -12.92 -9.57 -41.71
C ALA A 20 -13.44 -9.28 -40.30
N ALA A 21 -13.45 -10.29 -39.45
CA ALA A 21 -13.72 -10.13 -38.05
C ALA A 21 -12.67 -9.16 -37.49
N ALA A 22 -13.12 -7.96 -37.10
CA ALA A 22 -12.30 -7.01 -36.40
C ALA A 22 -11.88 -7.68 -35.09
N GLN A 23 -10.62 -8.08 -34.99
CA GLN A 23 -10.03 -8.50 -33.70
C GLN A 23 -10.08 -7.30 -32.74
N PRO A 24 -10.59 -7.47 -31.53
CA PRO A 24 -10.52 -6.41 -30.55
C PRO A 24 -9.04 -6.06 -30.34
N ALA A 25 -8.72 -4.78 -30.52
CA ALA A 25 -7.40 -4.25 -30.22
C ALA A 25 -7.10 -4.57 -28.76
N GLN A 26 -6.19 -5.50 -28.54
CA GLN A 26 -5.61 -5.72 -27.22
C GLN A 26 -4.84 -4.44 -26.88
N SER A 27 -5.43 -3.62 -26.01
CA SER A 27 -4.72 -2.52 -25.38
C SER A 27 -3.60 -3.13 -24.57
N GLN A 28 -2.41 -3.22 -25.16
CA GLN A 28 -1.20 -3.46 -24.42
C GLN A 28 -1.04 -2.26 -23.48
N LEU A 29 -1.31 -2.48 -22.21
CA LEU A 29 -0.87 -1.59 -21.15
C LEU A 29 0.67 -1.58 -21.20
N THR A 30 1.22 -0.71 -22.04
CA THR A 30 2.62 -0.35 -21.96
C THR A 30 2.80 0.36 -20.62
N VAL A 31 3.28 -0.39 -19.62
CA VAL A 31 3.83 0.20 -18.41
C VAL A 31 5.05 1.00 -18.88
N GLN A 32 4.85 2.30 -19.13
CA GLN A 32 5.96 3.19 -19.34
C GLN A 32 6.80 3.18 -18.08
N PRO A 33 8.11 2.91 -18.15
CA PRO A 33 8.98 3.14 -17.01
C PRO A 33 8.79 4.59 -16.60
N ALA A 34 8.44 4.83 -15.33
CA ALA A 34 8.26 6.17 -14.80
C ALA A 34 9.56 6.93 -15.01
N THR A 35 9.59 7.82 -15.99
CA THR A 35 10.72 8.72 -16.24
C THR A 35 10.84 9.62 -15.02
N VAL A 36 11.95 9.51 -14.30
CA VAL A 36 12.34 10.47 -13.27
C VAL A 36 12.33 11.86 -13.91
N PRO A 37 11.61 12.85 -13.36
CA PRO A 37 11.57 14.20 -13.94
C PRO A 37 12.99 14.71 -14.12
N ALA A 38 13.30 15.29 -15.28
CA ALA A 38 14.61 15.89 -15.61
C ALA A 38 14.82 17.25 -14.90
N GLY A 39 14.50 17.32 -13.60
CA GLY A 39 14.69 18.47 -12.71
C GLY A 39 15.77 18.18 -11.66
N PRO A 40 16.11 19.18 -10.82
CA PRO A 40 16.94 18.92 -9.65
C PRO A 40 16.32 17.81 -8.80
N TRP A 41 17.17 17.00 -8.18
CA TRP A 41 16.73 15.88 -7.34
C TRP A 41 15.84 16.39 -6.20
N ASP A 42 14.54 16.12 -6.29
CA ASP A 42 13.54 16.39 -5.25
C ASP A 42 12.67 15.16 -5.03
N PRO A 43 13.10 14.22 -4.19
CA PRO A 43 12.34 13.01 -3.89
C PRO A 43 11.19 13.27 -2.93
N VAL A 44 11.16 14.40 -2.24
CA VAL A 44 10.23 14.73 -1.15
C VAL A 44 9.00 15.49 -1.68
N GLY A 45 9.21 16.44 -2.59
CA GLY A 45 8.17 17.34 -3.09
C GLY A 45 6.87 16.65 -3.52
N PRO A 46 6.91 15.52 -4.24
CA PRO A 46 5.70 14.79 -4.63
C PRO A 46 4.84 14.26 -3.47
N TYR A 47 5.39 14.19 -2.25
CA TYR A 47 4.73 13.62 -1.08
C TYR A 47 4.39 14.63 0.01
N ILE A 48 4.85 15.87 -0.13
CA ILE A 48 4.59 16.96 0.82
C ILE A 48 3.48 17.85 0.29
N THR A 49 2.32 17.78 0.95
CA THR A 49 1.22 18.71 0.68
C THR A 49 1.53 20.07 1.30
N ALA A 50 1.16 21.13 0.60
CA ALA A 50 1.36 22.53 1.07
C ALA A 50 0.88 22.68 2.53
N GLY A 51 1.77 23.16 3.40
CA GLY A 51 1.55 23.26 4.85
C GLY A 51 2.20 22.14 5.67
N GLN A 52 2.76 21.10 5.04
CA GLN A 52 3.56 20.06 5.70
C GLN A 52 5.08 20.28 5.60
N ASP A 53 5.49 21.41 5.08
CA ASP A 53 6.86 21.91 5.06
C ASP A 53 7.26 22.58 6.39
N GLU A 54 8.51 23.02 6.53
CA GLU A 54 8.98 23.68 7.76
C GLU A 54 8.22 24.98 8.06
N PRO A 55 7.92 25.89 7.09
CA PRO A 55 7.06 27.03 7.33
C PRO A 55 5.66 26.66 7.83
N GLY A 56 5.05 25.63 7.26
CA GLY A 56 3.77 25.09 7.70
C GLY A 56 3.83 24.54 9.13
N TYR A 57 4.91 23.83 9.47
CA TYR A 57 5.13 23.38 10.84
C TYR A 57 5.22 24.55 11.83
N ARG A 58 5.98 25.58 11.50
CA ARG A 58 6.09 26.79 12.37
C ARG A 58 4.72 27.45 12.57
N SER A 59 3.94 27.58 11.51
CA SER A 59 2.58 28.13 11.58
C SER A 59 1.67 27.25 12.45
N TRP A 60 1.69 25.95 12.25
CA TRP A 60 0.94 25.00 13.07
C TRP A 60 1.37 25.02 14.54
N TYR A 61 2.68 25.04 14.81
CA TYR A 61 3.25 25.07 16.16
C TYR A 61 2.81 26.31 16.95
N LEU A 62 2.82 27.47 16.30
CA LEU A 62 2.48 28.75 16.93
C LEU A 62 0.97 29.00 17.01
N ALA A 63 0.14 28.26 16.31
CA ALA A 63 -1.30 28.48 16.24
C ALA A 63 -2.02 28.30 17.59
N THR A 64 -1.42 27.54 18.51
CA THR A 64 -2.02 27.28 19.83
C THR A 64 -0.95 27.19 20.94
N PRO A 65 -1.16 27.85 22.11
CA PRO A 65 -0.14 27.91 23.16
C PRO A 65 0.28 26.53 23.73
N TRP A 66 -0.65 25.60 23.81
CA TRP A 66 -0.39 24.27 24.40
C TRP A 66 0.48 23.36 23.51
N ARG A 67 0.57 23.61 22.20
CA ARG A 67 1.40 22.80 21.29
C ARG A 67 2.87 22.83 21.68
N ALA A 68 3.37 23.97 22.13
CA ALA A 68 4.75 24.10 22.59
C ALA A 68 5.07 23.12 23.73
N ALA A 69 4.16 22.99 24.71
CA ALA A 69 4.31 22.06 25.80
C ALA A 69 4.23 20.60 25.34
N GLN A 70 3.30 20.26 24.45
CA GLN A 70 3.17 18.92 23.90
C GLN A 70 4.40 18.50 23.08
N VAL A 71 4.86 19.38 22.18
CA VAL A 71 6.05 19.12 21.36
C VAL A 71 7.30 19.02 22.24
N LYS A 72 7.41 19.85 23.28
CA LYS A 72 8.51 19.75 24.24
C LYS A 72 8.50 18.40 24.96
N ALA A 73 7.36 17.97 25.49
CA ALA A 73 7.24 16.69 26.16
C ALA A 73 7.60 15.51 25.23
N PHE A 74 7.17 15.57 23.96
CA PHE A 74 7.54 14.59 22.97
C PHE A 74 9.06 14.58 22.68
N ASN A 75 9.68 15.75 22.52
CA ASN A 75 11.13 15.85 22.33
C ASN A 75 11.91 15.31 23.55
N ASP A 76 11.48 15.66 24.78
CA ASP A 76 12.09 15.17 26.01
C ASP A 76 12.00 13.63 26.10
N TYR A 77 10.86 13.06 25.69
CA TYR A 77 10.67 11.61 25.62
C TYR A 77 11.64 10.94 24.63
N LEU A 78 11.73 11.44 23.39
CA LEU A 78 12.67 10.91 22.39
C LEU A 78 14.13 11.03 22.83
N GLN A 79 14.48 12.12 23.55
CA GLN A 79 15.80 12.30 24.11
C GLN A 79 16.09 11.25 25.20
N GLY A 80 15.16 11.04 26.14
CA GLY A 80 15.27 10.00 27.15
C GLY A 80 15.39 8.59 26.57
N ALA A 81 14.72 8.32 25.44
CA ALA A 81 14.81 7.05 24.71
C ALA A 81 16.05 6.93 23.80
N GLN A 82 16.89 7.97 23.70
CA GLN A 82 18.11 8.03 22.87
C GLN A 82 17.85 7.83 21.36
N VAL A 83 16.77 8.40 20.85
CA VAL A 83 16.37 8.34 19.45
C VAL A 83 16.19 9.72 18.79
N THR A 84 16.71 10.76 19.41
CA THR A 84 16.77 12.11 18.82
C THR A 84 17.83 12.21 17.73
N GLY A 85 17.65 13.12 16.76
CA GLY A 85 18.65 13.42 15.73
C GLY A 85 18.75 12.38 14.60
N ILE A 86 17.93 11.33 14.63
CA ILE A 86 17.86 10.34 13.55
C ILE A 86 17.24 10.99 12.32
N VAL A 87 16.14 11.69 12.51
CA VAL A 87 15.48 12.61 11.58
C VAL A 87 15.04 13.86 12.34
N PRO A 88 14.75 15.00 11.68
CA PRO A 88 14.19 16.17 12.36
C PRO A 88 12.88 15.81 13.06
N THR A 89 12.78 16.08 14.38
CA THR A 89 11.61 15.67 15.18
C THR A 89 10.29 16.20 14.66
N TRP A 90 10.26 17.41 14.09
CA TRP A 90 9.04 17.99 13.53
C TRP A 90 8.48 17.17 12.35
N GLN A 91 9.34 16.48 11.60
CA GLN A 91 8.91 15.60 10.51
C GLN A 91 8.20 14.34 11.05
N LEU A 92 8.52 13.89 12.26
CA LEU A 92 7.82 12.78 12.92
C LEU A 92 6.38 13.13 13.33
N LEU A 93 6.03 14.42 13.30
CA LEU A 93 4.68 14.90 13.58
C LEU A 93 3.82 15.06 12.33
N ARG A 94 4.37 14.84 11.12
CA ARG A 94 3.60 14.88 9.87
C ARG A 94 2.50 13.82 9.88
N THR A 95 1.32 14.21 9.47
CA THR A 95 0.19 13.31 9.29
C THR A 95 0.16 12.72 7.87
N ALA A 96 -0.99 12.27 7.36
CA ALA A 96 -1.09 11.76 6.00
C ALA A 96 -0.87 12.87 4.95
N THR A 97 -0.33 12.52 3.78
CA THR A 97 -0.24 13.43 2.62
C THR A 97 -1.62 13.99 2.23
N ALA A 98 -2.70 13.19 2.37
CA ALA A 98 -4.07 13.59 2.08
C ALA A 98 -4.74 14.41 3.20
N TRP A 99 -4.00 14.90 4.20
CA TRP A 99 -4.57 15.58 5.37
C TRP A 99 -5.55 16.70 5.02
N LYS A 100 -5.22 17.49 4.00
CA LYS A 100 -6.02 18.64 3.58
C LYS A 100 -7.36 18.22 2.98
N ASP A 101 -7.34 17.24 2.10
CA ASP A 101 -8.55 16.69 1.46
C ASP A 101 -9.45 15.97 2.47
N CYS A 102 -8.86 15.46 3.54
CA CYS A 102 -9.55 14.82 4.66
C CYS A 102 -9.99 15.78 5.77
N GLY A 103 -9.79 17.10 5.62
CA GLY A 103 -10.11 18.08 6.67
C GLY A 103 -9.30 17.88 7.97
N GLY A 104 -8.15 17.21 7.90
CA GLY A 104 -7.27 16.94 9.03
C GLY A 104 -6.32 18.10 9.34
N GLN A 105 -5.27 17.80 10.11
CA GLN A 105 -4.17 18.73 10.40
C GLN A 105 -2.89 18.28 9.69
N PRO A 106 -2.01 19.20 9.27
CA PRO A 106 -0.74 18.84 8.62
C PRO A 106 0.22 18.13 9.57
N PHE A 107 0.13 18.45 10.86
CA PHE A 107 0.93 17.88 11.95
C PHE A 107 0.03 17.54 13.12
N GLU A 108 0.41 16.52 13.88
CA GLU A 108 -0.27 16.10 15.09
C GLU A 108 0.75 15.50 16.08
N VAL A 109 0.67 15.88 17.36
CA VAL A 109 1.40 15.17 18.40
C VAL A 109 0.56 13.94 18.77
N PRO A 110 1.07 12.73 18.57
CA PRO A 110 0.33 11.52 18.92
C PRO A 110 0.04 11.43 20.42
N PRO A 111 -0.96 10.64 20.83
CA PRO A 111 -1.16 10.30 22.24
C PRO A 111 0.14 9.77 22.88
N SER A 112 0.41 10.15 24.13
CA SER A 112 1.70 9.85 24.79
C SER A 112 1.93 8.36 25.05
N ASP A 113 0.88 7.57 25.17
CA ASP A 113 0.89 6.12 25.29
C ASP A 113 1.35 5.41 24.00
N GLU A 114 1.27 6.08 22.84
CA GLU A 114 1.75 5.56 21.57
C GLU A 114 3.24 5.85 21.30
N TRP A 115 3.86 6.79 22.02
CA TRP A 115 5.25 7.18 21.77
C TRP A 115 6.28 6.04 21.89
N PRO A 116 6.12 5.04 22.79
CA PRO A 116 7.03 3.90 22.88
C PRO A 116 7.17 3.10 21.58
N HIS A 117 6.11 3.00 20.78
CA HIS A 117 6.12 2.26 19.53
C HIS A 117 7.08 2.86 18.50
N MET A 118 7.14 4.20 18.43
CA MET A 118 8.04 4.91 17.51
C MET A 118 9.52 4.70 17.86
N VAL A 119 9.85 4.47 19.10
CA VAL A 119 11.25 4.26 19.53
C VAL A 119 11.88 3.06 18.85
N GLN A 120 11.16 1.95 18.75
CA GLN A 120 11.63 0.73 18.09
C GLN A 120 11.83 0.96 16.58
N THR A 121 10.89 1.64 15.96
CA THR A 121 10.94 1.99 14.52
C THR A 121 12.14 2.92 14.24
N LEU A 122 12.36 3.95 15.08
CA LEU A 122 13.48 4.87 14.92
C LEU A 122 14.84 4.18 15.10
N ARG A 123 14.93 3.23 16.04
CA ARG A 123 16.17 2.43 16.22
C ARG A 123 16.47 1.63 14.96
N TYR A 124 15.47 0.95 14.38
CA TYR A 124 15.65 0.22 13.12
C TYR A 124 16.05 1.15 11.97
N ILE A 125 15.44 2.33 11.86
CA ILE A 125 15.80 3.34 10.86
C ILE A 125 17.26 3.78 11.03
N ARG A 126 17.69 4.10 12.26
CA ARG A 126 19.05 4.52 12.57
C ARG A 126 20.09 3.45 12.27
N ASP A 127 19.80 2.23 12.70
CA ASP A 127 20.80 1.16 12.74
C ASP A 127 20.95 0.43 11.41
N TYR A 128 19.88 0.43 10.58
CA TYR A 128 19.85 -0.38 9.34
C TYR A 128 19.38 0.37 8.10
N VAL A 129 18.32 1.18 8.20
CA VAL A 129 17.78 1.87 7.01
C VAL A 129 18.77 2.94 6.54
N ILE A 130 19.10 3.90 7.39
CA ILE A 130 20.02 5.00 7.03
C ILE A 130 21.39 4.51 6.56
N PRO A 131 22.03 3.52 7.20
CA PRO A 131 23.29 2.97 6.69
C PRO A 131 23.17 2.34 5.29
N SER A 132 22.00 1.83 4.92
CA SER A 132 21.82 1.12 3.64
C SER A 132 21.41 2.01 2.47
N VAL A 133 20.67 3.10 2.71
CA VAL A 133 20.12 3.95 1.63
C VAL A 133 20.47 5.44 1.79
N GLY A 134 21.21 5.79 2.83
CA GLY A 134 21.55 7.18 3.17
C GLY A 134 20.44 7.86 3.99
N PRO A 135 20.60 9.20 4.20
CA PRO A 135 19.59 9.98 4.92
C PRO A 135 18.20 9.85 4.29
N VAL A 136 17.18 9.85 5.13
CA VAL A 136 15.78 9.70 4.74
C VAL A 136 14.93 10.82 5.34
N GLU A 137 13.80 11.13 4.71
CA GLU A 137 12.84 12.09 5.21
C GLU A 137 11.48 11.43 5.46
N PRO A 138 10.91 11.57 6.68
CA PRO A 138 9.53 11.21 6.98
C PRO A 138 8.53 12.05 6.20
N VAL A 139 7.63 11.42 5.43
CA VAL A 139 6.61 12.10 4.63
C VAL A 139 5.19 11.84 5.13
N SER A 140 4.98 10.78 5.91
CA SER A 140 3.72 10.49 6.60
C SER A 140 4.01 9.62 7.82
N VAL A 141 3.48 9.98 8.99
CA VAL A 141 3.77 9.28 10.25
C VAL A 141 2.47 8.94 10.98
N TYR A 142 2.04 9.75 11.94
CA TYR A 142 0.82 9.46 12.68
C TYR A 142 -0.44 9.76 11.86
N ARG A 143 -1.40 8.85 11.95
CA ARG A 143 -2.75 9.05 11.40
C ARG A 143 -3.75 8.66 12.46
N ASN A 144 -4.45 9.65 13.02
CA ASN A 144 -5.59 9.33 13.88
C ASN A 144 -6.64 8.50 13.10
N PRO A 145 -7.54 7.77 13.76
CA PRO A 145 -8.46 6.85 13.09
C PRO A 145 -9.29 7.48 11.96
N SER A 146 -9.78 8.72 12.16
CA SER A 146 -10.58 9.41 11.15
C SER A 146 -9.76 9.74 9.91
N LEU A 147 -8.55 10.25 10.10
CA LEU A 147 -7.64 10.56 9.01
C LEU A 147 -7.17 9.29 8.29
N ASN A 148 -6.93 8.20 9.03
CA ASN A 148 -6.54 6.92 8.43
C ASN A 148 -7.61 6.39 7.48
N VAL A 149 -8.87 6.40 7.90
CA VAL A 149 -10.00 5.96 7.06
C VAL A 149 -10.13 6.82 5.81
N CYS A 150 -10.13 8.14 5.95
CA CYS A 150 -10.25 9.07 4.82
C CYS A 150 -9.07 8.94 3.83
N ALA A 151 -7.85 8.76 4.34
CA ALA A 151 -6.65 8.59 3.52
C ALA A 151 -6.52 7.20 2.89
N GLY A 152 -7.51 6.33 3.02
CA GLY A 152 -7.50 4.97 2.46
C GLY A 152 -6.55 4.02 3.16
N GLY A 153 -6.23 4.26 4.43
CA GLY A 153 -5.37 3.39 5.24
C GLY A 153 -6.06 2.09 5.63
N ALA A 154 -5.27 1.04 5.86
CA ALA A 154 -5.79 -0.24 6.35
C ALA A 154 -6.48 -0.08 7.73
N PRO A 155 -7.51 -0.90 8.04
CA PRO A 155 -8.20 -0.83 9.34
C PRO A 155 -7.29 -1.03 10.55
N GLU A 156 -6.22 -1.83 10.40
CA GLU A 156 -5.20 -2.10 11.44
C GLU A 156 -3.86 -1.45 11.07
N SER A 157 -3.92 -0.20 10.62
CA SER A 157 -2.74 0.52 10.17
C SER A 157 -1.77 0.80 11.32
N ALA A 158 -0.50 0.45 11.16
CA ALA A 158 0.58 0.77 12.09
C ALA A 158 0.78 2.29 12.28
N HIS A 159 0.31 3.13 11.35
CA HIS A 159 0.29 4.57 11.49
C HIS A 159 -0.65 5.06 12.61
N MET A 160 -1.74 4.35 12.88
CA MET A 160 -2.66 4.69 13.97
C MET A 160 -2.07 4.42 15.35
N LEU A 161 -1.14 3.47 15.44
CA LEU A 161 -0.39 3.11 16.65
C LEU A 161 0.92 3.89 16.79
N TYR A 162 1.13 4.89 15.95
CA TYR A 162 2.40 5.64 15.89
C TYR A 162 3.66 4.75 15.85
N SER A 163 3.55 3.58 15.24
CA SER A 163 4.66 2.63 15.06
C SER A 163 5.21 2.63 13.64
N ALA A 164 4.70 3.47 12.75
CA ALA A 164 5.04 3.49 11.33
C ALA A 164 5.50 4.86 10.84
N VAL A 165 6.43 4.82 9.89
CA VAL A 165 6.92 5.99 9.15
C VAL A 165 7.00 5.67 7.68
N ASP A 166 6.37 6.47 6.84
CA ASP A 166 6.61 6.49 5.40
C ASP A 166 7.78 7.43 5.11
N LEU A 167 8.76 6.93 4.38
CA LEU A 167 10.06 7.57 4.16
C LEU A 167 10.36 7.72 2.67
N VAL A 168 11.19 8.71 2.33
CA VAL A 168 11.86 8.83 1.04
C VAL A 168 13.36 9.06 1.24
N PRO A 169 14.25 8.52 0.37
CA PRO A 169 15.69 8.76 0.45
C PRO A 169 16.02 10.19 0.00
N LEU A 170 16.94 10.86 0.71
CA LEU A 170 17.38 12.22 0.37
C LEU A 170 18.55 12.24 -0.63
N LYS A 171 19.26 11.13 -0.80
CA LYS A 171 20.32 10.99 -1.82
C LYS A 171 19.78 10.34 -3.08
N PRO A 172 20.28 10.70 -4.26
CA PRO A 172 19.92 10.03 -5.50
C PRO A 172 20.16 8.52 -5.42
N ILE A 173 19.09 7.77 -5.68
CA ILE A 173 19.09 6.30 -5.72
C ILE A 173 17.99 5.89 -6.71
N ASP A 174 18.23 4.88 -7.52
CA ASP A 174 17.17 4.30 -8.34
C ASP A 174 16.29 3.34 -7.52
N ARG A 175 15.08 3.10 -8.03
CA ARG A 175 14.08 2.28 -7.32
C ARG A 175 14.54 0.85 -7.06
N ILE A 176 15.23 0.23 -8.03
CA ILE A 176 15.68 -1.16 -7.91
C ILE A 176 16.74 -1.27 -6.82
N THR A 177 17.71 -0.37 -6.83
CA THR A 177 18.75 -0.32 -5.80
C THR A 177 18.19 -0.02 -4.42
N LEU A 178 17.22 0.91 -4.31
CA LEU A 178 16.51 1.20 -3.06
C LEU A 178 15.83 -0.07 -2.51
N MET A 179 15.04 -0.74 -3.34
CA MET A 179 14.29 -1.94 -2.92
C MET A 179 15.23 -3.07 -2.53
N ARG A 180 16.27 -3.34 -3.33
CA ARG A 180 17.28 -4.36 -3.03
C ARG A 180 17.98 -4.11 -1.70
N SER A 181 18.43 -2.88 -1.46
CA SER A 181 19.11 -2.51 -0.23
C SER A 181 18.21 -2.70 1.00
N LEU A 182 16.98 -2.19 0.93
CA LEU A 182 16.01 -2.32 2.02
C LEU A 182 15.61 -3.78 2.26
N CYS A 183 15.40 -4.58 1.21
CA CYS A 183 15.09 -6.00 1.34
C CYS A 183 16.24 -6.78 1.99
N THR A 184 17.49 -6.44 1.66
CA THR A 184 18.66 -7.09 2.25
C THR A 184 18.73 -6.86 3.74
N VAL A 185 18.68 -5.61 4.20
CA VAL A 185 18.75 -5.31 5.64
C VAL A 185 17.51 -5.79 6.40
N HIS A 186 16.34 -5.78 5.76
CA HIS A 186 15.13 -6.32 6.34
C HIS A 186 15.20 -7.84 6.52
N THR A 187 15.76 -8.57 5.56
CA THR A 187 15.99 -10.03 5.70
C THR A 187 16.95 -10.33 6.84
N GLN A 188 18.01 -9.56 6.96
CA GLN A 188 19.08 -9.81 7.94
C GLN A 188 18.70 -9.40 9.37
N HIS A 189 17.96 -8.31 9.53
CA HIS A 189 17.77 -7.65 10.83
C HIS A 189 16.31 -7.37 11.18
N GLY A 190 15.40 -7.40 10.22
CA GLY A 190 14.01 -6.98 10.41
C GLY A 190 13.25 -7.78 11.46
N ALA A 191 13.53 -9.09 11.57
CA ALA A 191 12.86 -9.95 12.56
C ALA A 191 13.12 -9.52 14.01
N LEU A 192 14.34 -9.05 14.32
CA LEU A 192 14.71 -8.58 15.66
C LEU A 192 13.94 -7.33 16.11
N TYR A 193 13.44 -6.55 15.14
CA TYR A 193 12.72 -5.32 15.37
C TYR A 193 11.22 -5.47 15.09
N SER A 194 10.75 -6.70 14.78
CA SER A 194 9.38 -6.92 14.26
C SER A 194 9.07 -5.99 13.09
N ALA A 195 10.08 -5.70 12.24
CA ALA A 195 9.98 -4.68 11.21
C ALA A 195 9.02 -5.08 10.09
N GLY A 196 8.07 -4.21 9.79
CA GLY A 196 7.31 -4.22 8.54
C GLY A 196 8.01 -3.37 7.49
N LEU A 197 8.10 -3.87 6.25
CA LEU A 197 8.64 -3.17 5.09
C LEU A 197 7.61 -3.15 3.98
N GLY A 198 7.24 -1.96 3.51
CA GLY A 198 6.32 -1.79 2.40
C GLY A 198 6.87 -0.84 1.34
N PHE A 199 6.46 -1.04 0.08
CA PHE A 199 6.86 -0.18 -1.02
C PHE A 199 5.62 0.45 -1.66
N TYR A 200 5.67 1.78 -1.82
CA TYR A 200 4.71 2.55 -2.58
C TYR A 200 5.24 2.82 -4.00
N ALA A 201 4.52 3.61 -4.76
CA ALA A 201 5.03 4.11 -6.04
C ALA A 201 6.31 4.96 -5.85
N TYR A 202 7.17 4.97 -6.87
CA TYR A 202 8.45 5.71 -6.91
C TYR A 202 9.42 5.31 -5.78
N LEU A 203 9.86 6.27 -4.97
CA LEU A 203 10.90 6.07 -3.95
C LEU A 203 10.35 6.05 -2.51
N ARG A 204 9.03 6.20 -2.34
CA ARG A 204 8.41 6.13 -1.01
C ARG A 204 8.35 4.69 -0.54
N PHE A 205 8.76 4.46 0.70
CA PHE A 205 8.69 3.18 1.37
C PHE A 205 8.22 3.33 2.81
N HIS A 206 7.71 2.26 3.38
CA HIS A 206 7.15 2.20 4.72
C HIS A 206 8.01 1.34 5.60
N ILE A 207 8.27 1.82 6.84
CA ILE A 207 8.87 1.06 7.92
C ILE A 207 7.96 1.15 9.13
N ASP A 208 7.68 0.00 9.76
CA ASP A 208 7.03 -0.08 11.07
C ASP A 208 7.68 -1.14 11.96
N SER A 209 7.28 -1.20 13.24
CA SER A 209 7.78 -2.17 14.21
C SER A 209 6.67 -3.01 14.85
N THR A 210 5.60 -3.31 14.10
CA THR A 210 4.46 -4.07 14.61
C THR A 210 4.57 -5.56 14.33
N LYS A 211 5.01 -5.94 13.14
CA LYS A 211 5.12 -7.33 12.72
C LYS A 211 6.15 -7.48 11.60
N TYR A 212 6.99 -8.51 11.69
CA TYR A 212 7.94 -8.87 10.63
C TYR A 212 7.19 -9.33 9.38
N ARG A 213 7.13 -8.46 8.34
CA ARG A 213 6.41 -8.72 7.08
C ARG A 213 6.90 -7.80 5.96
N ARG A 214 6.53 -8.13 4.73
CA ARG A 214 6.72 -7.28 3.54
C ARG A 214 5.44 -7.24 2.71
N TRP A 215 5.22 -6.12 2.01
CA TRP A 215 4.09 -5.98 1.09
C TRP A 215 4.38 -5.01 -0.05
N ASN A 216 3.53 -5.02 -1.08
CA ASN A 216 3.68 -4.20 -2.29
C ASN A 216 5.04 -4.38 -2.97
N MET A 217 5.52 -5.63 -3.01
CA MET A 217 6.77 -5.97 -3.65
C MET A 217 6.67 -5.81 -5.16
N ASP A 218 7.67 -5.13 -5.73
CA ASP A 218 7.81 -5.03 -7.18
C ASP A 218 8.26 -6.38 -7.75
N PRO A 219 7.48 -7.01 -8.66
CA PRO A 219 7.86 -8.28 -9.26
C PRO A 219 9.21 -8.25 -9.98
N ALA A 220 9.63 -7.07 -10.49
CA ALA A 220 10.92 -6.91 -11.18
C ALA A 220 12.13 -7.11 -10.25
N VAL A 221 11.96 -6.98 -8.94
CA VAL A 221 13.02 -7.16 -7.93
C VAL A 221 12.69 -8.27 -6.93
N ALA A 222 11.76 -9.15 -7.27
CA ALA A 222 11.36 -10.24 -6.38
C ALA A 222 12.52 -11.18 -6.00
N ALA A 223 13.49 -11.38 -6.90
CA ALA A 223 14.68 -12.22 -6.64
C ALA A 223 15.61 -11.57 -5.59
N GLU A 224 15.72 -10.27 -5.56
CA GLU A 224 16.54 -9.52 -4.59
C GLU A 224 15.82 -9.31 -3.26
N CYS A 225 14.55 -9.62 -3.21
CA CYS A 225 13.71 -9.53 -2.02
C CYS A 225 12.90 -10.82 -1.84
N PRO A 226 13.56 -11.93 -1.52
CA PRO A 226 12.91 -13.24 -1.43
C PRO A 226 11.77 -13.20 -0.40
N PRO A 227 10.76 -14.07 -0.55
CA PRO A 227 9.68 -14.18 0.42
C PRO A 227 10.21 -14.50 1.82
N ILE A 228 9.50 -14.02 2.84
CA ILE A 228 9.78 -14.40 4.23
C ILE A 228 9.29 -15.84 4.39
N VAL A 229 10.20 -16.74 4.77
CA VAL A 229 9.87 -18.14 5.10
C VAL A 229 9.77 -18.23 6.61
N HIS A 230 8.60 -18.55 7.12
CA HIS A 230 8.39 -18.78 8.54
C HIS A 230 8.76 -20.23 8.92
N PRO A 231 9.28 -20.48 10.14
CA PRO A 231 9.64 -21.85 10.57
C PRO A 231 8.50 -22.87 10.44
N GLU A 232 7.27 -22.43 10.67
CA GLU A 232 6.05 -23.23 10.50
C GLU A 232 5.83 -23.67 9.05
N ASP A 233 6.22 -22.84 8.08
CA ASP A 233 6.08 -23.14 6.65
C ASP A 233 7.09 -24.19 6.22
N VAL A 234 8.30 -24.20 6.80
CA VAL A 234 9.35 -25.18 6.51
C VAL A 234 8.97 -26.56 7.06
N ALA A 235 8.33 -26.63 8.23
CA ALA A 235 7.91 -27.87 8.83
C ALA A 235 6.83 -28.60 8.01
N SER A 236 6.09 -27.89 7.18
CA SER A 236 5.05 -28.45 6.30
C SER A 236 5.60 -29.01 4.98
N ILE A 237 6.76 -28.55 4.52
CA ILE A 237 7.35 -28.94 3.22
C ILE A 237 7.84 -30.40 3.22
N GLY A 238 8.12 -30.98 4.39
CA GLY A 238 8.62 -32.35 4.54
C GLY A 238 7.56 -33.39 4.91
N GLN A 239 6.31 -33.02 5.10
CA GLN A 239 5.27 -33.98 5.43
C GLN A 239 4.65 -34.57 4.17
N PRO A 240 4.56 -35.91 4.05
CA PRO A 240 3.78 -36.55 2.98
C PRO A 240 2.35 -36.05 3.06
N LEU A 241 1.76 -35.66 1.93
CA LEU A 241 0.34 -35.31 1.86
C LEU A 241 -0.46 -36.44 2.54
N PRO A 242 -1.37 -36.08 3.47
CA PRO A 242 -2.26 -37.10 4.05
C PRO A 242 -3.02 -37.80 2.92
N PRO A 243 -3.25 -39.11 3.02
CA PRO A 243 -3.99 -39.84 2.00
C PRO A 243 -5.30 -39.12 1.71
N GLN A 244 -5.52 -38.74 0.47
CA GLN A 244 -6.79 -38.12 0.08
C GLN A 244 -7.89 -39.14 0.41
N ALA A 245 -8.85 -38.72 1.24
CA ALA A 245 -10.06 -39.49 1.45
C ALA A 245 -10.73 -39.76 0.10
N PRO A 246 -11.21 -41.01 -0.16
CA PRO A 246 -11.91 -41.29 -1.41
C PRO A 246 -13.06 -40.28 -1.60
N ALA A 247 -13.14 -39.72 -2.80
CA ALA A 247 -14.17 -38.76 -3.14
C ALA A 247 -15.56 -39.38 -2.81
N PRO A 248 -16.46 -38.64 -2.15
CA PRO A 248 -17.80 -39.14 -1.89
C PRO A 248 -18.47 -39.53 -3.21
N ALA A 249 -19.00 -40.74 -3.28
CA ALA A 249 -19.72 -41.26 -4.45
C ALA A 249 -20.83 -40.26 -4.81
N GLN A 250 -20.86 -39.82 -6.05
CA GLN A 250 -21.92 -38.96 -6.56
C GLN A 250 -23.24 -39.72 -6.44
N PRO A 251 -24.30 -39.12 -5.85
CA PRO A 251 -25.60 -39.73 -5.86
C PRO A 251 -26.16 -39.79 -7.30
N SER A 252 -26.51 -40.99 -7.73
CA SER A 252 -27.17 -41.22 -9.02
C SER A 252 -28.42 -40.34 -9.14
N SER A 253 -28.51 -39.59 -10.22
CA SER A 253 -29.67 -38.75 -10.55
C SER A 253 -30.94 -39.56 -10.73
N GLY A 254 -31.75 -39.60 -9.68
CA GLY A 254 -33.16 -40.01 -9.78
C GLY A 254 -34.05 -38.84 -10.25
N PRO A 255 -35.25 -39.08 -10.80
CA PRO A 255 -36.06 -38.05 -11.40
C PRO A 255 -36.51 -36.98 -10.37
N VAL A 256 -36.30 -35.73 -10.70
CA VAL A 256 -36.63 -34.56 -9.90
C VAL A 256 -38.16 -34.35 -9.96
N THR A 257 -38.88 -34.62 -8.85
CA THR A 257 -40.25 -34.17 -8.67
C THR A 257 -40.24 -32.73 -8.19
N THR A 258 -40.71 -31.81 -9.02
CA THR A 258 -40.85 -30.39 -8.68
C THR A 258 -41.99 -30.21 -7.68
N VAL A 259 -41.64 -29.91 -6.42
CA VAL A 259 -42.61 -29.42 -5.41
C VAL A 259 -42.49 -27.89 -5.40
N ALA A 260 -43.63 -27.23 -5.72
CA ALA A 260 -43.73 -25.78 -5.70
C ALA A 260 -43.62 -25.24 -4.25
N THR A 261 -42.69 -24.35 -4.00
CA THR A 261 -42.54 -23.65 -2.70
C THR A 261 -43.46 -22.43 -2.67
N PRO A 262 -44.22 -22.21 -1.58
CA PRO A 262 -45.07 -21.03 -1.46
C PRO A 262 -44.22 -19.77 -1.19
N VAL A 263 -44.60 -18.69 -1.87
CA VAL A 263 -43.99 -17.34 -1.77
C VAL A 263 -44.37 -16.74 -0.39
N PRO A 264 -43.40 -16.20 0.40
CA PRO A 264 -43.70 -15.45 1.61
C PRO A 264 -44.36 -14.10 1.28
N GLN A 265 -45.49 -13.79 1.90
CA GLN A 265 -46.15 -12.49 1.85
C GLN A 265 -45.37 -11.47 2.69
N GLN A 266 -45.08 -10.28 2.10
CA GLN A 266 -44.52 -9.14 2.79
C GLN A 266 -45.56 -8.52 3.76
N PRO A 267 -45.13 -8.06 4.94
CA PRO A 267 -46.02 -7.32 5.83
C PRO A 267 -46.22 -5.89 5.31
N THR A 268 -47.47 -5.48 5.19
CA THR A 268 -47.90 -4.12 4.86
C THR A 268 -47.70 -3.22 6.07
N THR A 269 -46.83 -2.21 5.96
CA THR A 269 -46.73 -1.12 6.95
C THR A 269 -47.72 0.00 6.59
N SER A 270 -48.65 0.28 7.47
CA SER A 270 -49.54 1.44 7.38
C SER A 270 -48.81 2.73 7.78
N PRO A 271 -49.09 3.88 7.12
CA PRO A 271 -48.49 5.16 7.51
C PRO A 271 -49.15 5.78 8.76
N PRO A 272 -48.45 6.59 9.56
CA PRO A 272 -49.02 7.30 10.69
C PRO A 272 -49.92 8.46 10.23
N LYS A 273 -51.03 8.66 10.95
CA LYS A 273 -52.01 9.74 10.77
C LYS A 273 -51.55 11.01 11.52
N PRO A 274 -52.03 12.20 11.13
CA PRO A 274 -51.51 13.52 11.41
C PRO A 274 -51.47 13.96 12.85
#